data_d2da5b7c5301c5beaa2f8e67bcd7972e
#
_entry.id   d2da5b7c5301c5beaa2f8e67bcd7972e
#
_cell.length_a   1.000
_cell.length_b   1.000
_cell.length_c   1.000
_cell.angle_alpha   90.00
_cell.angle_beta   90.00
_cell.angle_gamma   90.00
#
_symmetry.space_group_name_H-M   'P 1'
#
loop_
_entity.id
_entity.type
_entity.pdbx_description
1 polymer ?
#
loop_
_entity_poly.entity_id
_entity_poly.type
_entity_poly.pdbx_seq_one_letter_code
_entity_poly.pdbx_strand_id
1 'polypeptide(L)'
;MGQSNQDVRTIYEDSRHNIWVGYSGGIIVLNPLNMEIIRHYHTGNSELHSNFVRAIAQDEKGRFWIGTFGDGLGVYSPDLQLIQTFVQREGFCSNTINQIIQDRQKRMWMGTGEGLVCFPSTDALTYKTYQRKDGLLNTNICAITEDKKGNIWFSNNKGISCYVTDKNCFYNYGHSDDVPAGSFSSGCVTQNKNGLIYFGSINGVCCFDPDITMNDQANPSAIITEMKVLGRLSNPENNDLFINVSKGEQVELTHAQNSFGLTFNVQNYSLVNQVEYVYMLKELENSWYTVNENNSVTFRNIPPGKYEFLIKARIHNQEWPEEATSLTIRINPPLWLTWWAKLIYVLISAGIVYLILHAYKKKLDLESLYTLEKKNHEQEQELNQERLRF
;
A
#
# COMPACT_ATOMS: atom_id res chain seq x y z
N MET A 1 -37.00 41.84 -13.86
CA MET A 1 -35.62 41.54 -13.48
C MET A 1 -35.40 40.04 -13.76
N GLY A 2 -34.59 39.74 -14.79
CA GLY A 2 -34.34 38.37 -15.20
C GLY A 2 -33.64 37.61 -14.10
N GLN A 3 -34.26 36.52 -13.64
CA GLN A 3 -33.61 35.59 -12.73
C GLN A 3 -32.51 34.86 -13.52
N SER A 4 -31.27 35.20 -13.26
CA SER A 4 -30.14 34.42 -13.69
C SER A 4 -30.26 33.01 -13.13
N ASN A 5 -29.92 31.99 -13.90
CA ASN A 5 -29.87 30.56 -13.61
C ASN A 5 -29.57 30.27 -12.13
N GLN A 6 -30.60 29.97 -11.34
CA GLN A 6 -30.47 29.64 -9.92
C GLN A 6 -30.52 28.10 -9.82
N ASP A 7 -29.37 27.46 -9.97
CA ASP A 7 -29.27 25.99 -9.86
C ASP A 7 -29.45 25.55 -8.41
N VAL A 8 -30.54 24.87 -8.12
CA VAL A 8 -30.75 24.18 -6.85
C VAL A 8 -29.78 23.02 -6.76
N ARG A 9 -29.03 22.97 -5.65
CA ARG A 9 -27.97 21.97 -5.42
C ARG A 9 -28.32 20.99 -4.30
N THR A 10 -29.07 21.42 -3.31
CA THR A 10 -29.47 20.57 -2.19
C THR A 10 -30.85 20.96 -1.67
N ILE A 11 -31.57 19.95 -1.20
CA ILE A 11 -32.83 20.10 -0.48
C ILE A 11 -32.68 19.30 0.82
N TYR A 12 -33.00 19.93 1.94
CA TYR A 12 -32.88 19.35 3.27
C TYR A 12 -34.09 19.67 4.12
N GLU A 13 -34.62 18.68 4.85
CA GLU A 13 -35.68 18.86 5.83
C GLU A 13 -35.04 18.98 7.23
N ASP A 14 -35.31 20.10 7.93
CA ASP A 14 -34.81 20.31 9.28
C ASP A 14 -35.65 19.55 10.35
N SER A 15 -35.16 19.55 11.58
CA SER A 15 -35.86 18.92 12.71
C SER A 15 -37.24 19.54 13.06
N ARG A 16 -37.54 20.70 12.48
CA ARG A 16 -38.86 21.40 12.60
C ARG A 16 -39.72 21.19 11.37
N HIS A 17 -39.31 20.28 10.49
CA HIS A 17 -39.98 19.96 9.20
C HIS A 17 -39.97 21.11 8.17
N ASN A 18 -39.15 22.17 8.33
CA ASN A 18 -38.99 23.16 7.27
C ASN A 18 -38.11 22.61 6.15
N ILE A 19 -38.42 23.01 4.91
CA ILE A 19 -37.63 22.61 3.74
C ILE A 19 -36.58 23.69 3.44
N TRP A 20 -35.32 23.32 3.51
CA TRP A 20 -34.18 24.14 3.20
C TRP A 20 -33.72 23.85 1.77
N VAL A 21 -33.64 24.87 0.94
CA VAL A 21 -33.21 24.78 -0.44
C VAL A 21 -31.92 25.58 -0.61
N GLY A 22 -30.80 24.84 -0.79
CA GLY A 22 -29.49 25.43 -1.06
C GLY A 22 -29.26 25.59 -2.58
N TYR A 23 -28.79 26.78 -2.98
CA TYR A 23 -28.55 27.12 -4.37
C TYR A 23 -27.40 28.12 -4.53
N SER A 24 -27.11 28.58 -5.72
CA SER A 24 -26.02 29.54 -5.99
C SER A 24 -26.23 30.95 -5.46
N GLY A 25 -27.42 31.28 -4.95
CA GLY A 25 -27.77 32.59 -4.35
C GLY A 25 -27.95 32.55 -2.84
N GLY A 26 -27.68 31.43 -2.17
CA GLY A 26 -27.86 31.26 -0.72
C GLY A 26 -28.78 30.11 -0.35
N ILE A 27 -29.64 30.34 0.63
CA ILE A 27 -30.57 29.35 1.18
C ILE A 27 -31.98 29.96 1.25
N ILE A 28 -32.97 29.23 0.70
CA ILE A 28 -34.38 29.55 0.90
C ILE A 28 -34.95 28.50 1.86
N VAL A 29 -35.69 28.94 2.88
CA VAL A 29 -36.43 28.09 3.81
C VAL A 29 -37.91 28.21 3.52
N LEU A 30 -38.54 27.05 3.26
CA LEU A 30 -39.94 26.94 2.88
C LEU A 30 -40.75 26.26 3.99
N ASN A 31 -42.01 26.69 4.13
CA ASN A 31 -43.01 25.96 4.91
C ASN A 31 -43.46 24.74 4.10
N PRO A 32 -43.38 23.51 4.63
CA PRO A 32 -43.76 22.29 3.91
C PRO A 32 -45.24 22.20 3.57
N LEU A 33 -46.12 22.91 4.31
CA LEU A 33 -47.56 22.79 4.14
C LEU A 33 -48.11 23.64 2.98
N ASN A 34 -47.53 24.83 2.75
CA ASN A 34 -48.03 25.78 1.75
C ASN A 34 -46.94 26.23 0.78
N MET A 35 -45.70 25.75 0.95
CA MET A 35 -44.52 26.09 0.15
C MET A 35 -44.18 27.61 0.14
N GLU A 36 -44.67 28.36 1.11
CA GLU A 36 -44.30 29.77 1.26
C GLU A 36 -42.92 29.92 1.78
N ILE A 37 -42.23 30.98 1.33
CA ILE A 37 -40.89 31.33 1.77
C ILE A 37 -40.95 31.89 3.20
N ILE A 38 -40.39 31.16 4.17
CA ILE A 38 -40.26 31.60 5.57
C ILE A 38 -39.08 32.56 5.69
N ARG A 39 -37.95 32.22 5.06
CA ARG A 39 -36.70 32.97 5.12
C ARG A 39 -35.90 32.80 3.84
N HIS A 40 -35.13 33.83 3.52
CA HIS A 40 -34.12 33.81 2.48
C HIS A 40 -32.80 34.31 3.07
N TYR A 41 -31.80 33.43 3.16
CA TYR A 41 -30.49 33.73 3.72
C TYR A 41 -29.45 33.84 2.61
N HIS A 42 -28.66 34.91 2.65
CA HIS A 42 -27.51 35.13 1.76
C HIS A 42 -26.46 35.99 2.52
N THR A 43 -25.26 36.09 1.99
CA THR A 43 -24.12 36.81 2.60
C THR A 43 -24.40 38.28 2.92
N GLY A 44 -25.38 38.90 2.27
CA GLY A 44 -25.77 40.29 2.50
C GLY A 44 -26.78 40.50 3.64
N ASN A 45 -27.43 39.46 4.16
CA ASN A 45 -28.46 39.56 5.18
C ASN A 45 -28.32 38.57 6.34
N SER A 46 -27.29 37.74 6.33
CA SER A 46 -27.03 36.71 7.36
C SER A 46 -25.52 36.52 7.51
N GLU A 47 -25.11 35.74 8.50
CA GLU A 47 -23.71 35.35 8.71
C GLU A 47 -23.27 34.19 7.79
N LEU A 48 -24.03 33.89 6.74
CA LEU A 48 -23.67 32.89 5.76
C LEU A 48 -22.33 33.27 5.10
N HIS A 49 -21.33 32.37 5.19
CA HIS A 49 -19.98 32.66 4.73
C HIS A 49 -19.83 32.62 3.20
N SER A 50 -20.78 31.97 2.50
CA SER A 50 -20.84 31.92 1.04
C SER A 50 -22.28 31.70 0.54
N ASN A 51 -22.58 32.25 -0.64
CA ASN A 51 -23.85 32.04 -1.32
C ASN A 51 -23.91 30.72 -2.13
N PHE A 52 -22.76 30.13 -2.47
CA PHE A 52 -22.73 28.91 -3.28
C PHE A 52 -22.96 27.66 -2.43
N VAL A 53 -24.17 27.51 -1.89
CA VAL A 53 -24.55 26.42 -1.00
C VAL A 53 -24.76 25.13 -1.79
N ARG A 54 -24.10 24.06 -1.37
CA ARG A 54 -24.10 22.76 -2.05
C ARG A 54 -24.56 21.60 -1.19
N ALA A 55 -24.38 21.72 0.13
CA ALA A 55 -24.78 20.70 1.08
C ALA A 55 -25.28 21.35 2.38
N ILE A 56 -26.34 20.82 2.96
CA ILE A 56 -26.93 21.24 4.23
C ILE A 56 -27.21 20.00 5.04
N ALA A 57 -26.83 20.01 6.32
CA ALA A 57 -27.22 19.00 7.30
C ALA A 57 -27.41 19.65 8.66
N GLN A 58 -28.19 19.03 9.52
CA GLN A 58 -28.39 19.45 10.92
C GLN A 58 -27.87 18.36 11.84
N ASP A 59 -27.16 18.72 12.89
CA ASP A 59 -26.73 17.78 13.93
C ASP A 59 -27.77 17.63 15.04
N GLU A 60 -27.52 16.71 15.97
CA GLU A 60 -28.40 16.43 17.11
C GLU A 60 -28.59 17.61 18.06
N LYS A 61 -27.72 18.65 17.98
CA LYS A 61 -27.84 19.90 18.75
C LYS A 61 -28.62 20.98 18.01
N GLY A 62 -29.12 20.62 16.82
CA GLY A 62 -29.83 21.56 15.96
C GLY A 62 -28.93 22.55 15.21
N ARG A 63 -27.58 22.39 15.25
CA ARG A 63 -26.66 23.24 14.51
C ARG A 63 -26.65 22.86 13.05
N PHE A 64 -26.56 23.85 12.18
CA PHE A 64 -26.49 23.64 10.73
C PHE A 64 -25.04 23.55 10.26
N TRP A 65 -24.76 22.55 9.46
CA TRP A 65 -23.52 22.31 8.77
C TRP A 65 -23.76 22.62 7.30
N ILE A 66 -23.14 23.68 6.80
CA ILE A 66 -23.40 24.21 5.45
C ILE A 66 -22.12 24.10 4.64
N GLY A 67 -22.14 23.23 3.64
CA GLY A 67 -21.07 23.02 2.69
C GLY A 67 -21.27 23.86 1.43
N THR A 68 -20.18 24.43 0.92
CA THR A 68 -20.19 25.34 -0.22
C THR A 68 -19.31 24.85 -1.37
N PHE A 69 -19.42 25.49 -2.50
CA PHE A 69 -18.52 25.33 -3.62
C PHE A 69 -17.48 26.46 -3.64
N GLY A 70 -16.28 26.17 -3.17
CA GLY A 70 -15.14 27.11 -3.21
C GLY A 70 -14.80 27.77 -1.87
N ASP A 71 -15.74 27.84 -0.88
CA ASP A 71 -15.54 28.55 0.38
C ASP A 71 -15.56 27.62 1.60
N GLY A 72 -15.54 26.29 1.40
CA GLY A 72 -15.42 25.29 2.47
C GLY A 72 -16.72 25.01 3.20
N LEU A 73 -16.57 24.71 4.50
CA LEU A 73 -17.64 24.35 5.42
C LEU A 73 -17.86 25.44 6.47
N GLY A 74 -19.12 25.79 6.74
CA GLY A 74 -19.53 26.59 7.89
C GLY A 74 -20.39 25.81 8.85
N VAL A 75 -20.15 25.95 10.14
CA VAL A 75 -20.97 25.41 11.22
C VAL A 75 -21.68 26.57 11.90
N TYR A 76 -22.98 26.45 12.04
CA TYR A 76 -23.88 27.53 12.53
C TYR A 76 -24.73 27.06 13.70
N SER A 77 -25.10 27.97 14.56
CA SER A 77 -26.14 27.75 15.60
C SER A 77 -27.51 27.45 14.97
N PRO A 78 -28.51 26.99 15.75
CA PRO A 78 -29.89 26.85 15.29
C PRO A 78 -30.50 28.12 14.72
N ASP A 79 -29.98 29.29 15.13
CA ASP A 79 -30.44 30.62 14.68
C ASP A 79 -29.54 31.19 13.54
N LEU A 80 -28.71 30.33 12.90
CA LEU A 80 -27.77 30.68 11.84
C LEU A 80 -26.71 31.73 12.21
N GLN A 81 -26.32 31.80 13.48
CA GLN A 81 -25.09 32.51 13.86
C GLN A 81 -23.88 31.64 13.55
N LEU A 82 -22.87 32.20 12.93
CA LEU A 82 -21.65 31.47 12.56
C LEU A 82 -20.84 31.08 13.78
N ILE A 83 -20.58 29.79 13.97
CA ILE A 83 -19.76 29.22 15.04
C ILE A 83 -18.31 29.11 14.57
N GLN A 84 -18.10 28.45 13.39
CA GLN A 84 -16.78 28.17 12.88
C GLN A 84 -16.82 27.90 11.37
N THR A 85 -15.74 28.27 10.67
CA THR A 85 -15.49 27.86 9.28
C THR A 85 -14.31 26.92 9.18
N PHE A 86 -14.30 26.07 8.15
CA PHE A 86 -13.21 25.17 7.80
C PHE A 86 -12.89 25.37 6.33
N VAL A 87 -11.71 25.89 6.04
CA VAL A 87 -11.27 26.27 4.71
C VAL A 87 -9.88 25.72 4.42
N GLN A 88 -9.57 25.48 3.16
CA GLN A 88 -8.31 24.84 2.74
C GLN A 88 -7.08 25.66 3.17
N ARG A 89 -7.13 26.99 3.15
CA ARG A 89 -6.05 27.86 3.61
C ARG A 89 -5.73 27.70 5.12
N GLU A 90 -6.64 27.12 5.90
CA GLU A 90 -6.50 26.85 7.33
C GLU A 90 -6.24 25.36 7.61
N GLY A 91 -5.93 24.59 6.59
CA GLY A 91 -5.56 23.18 6.71
C GLY A 91 -6.71 22.19 6.49
N PHE A 92 -7.91 22.65 6.16
CA PHE A 92 -8.98 21.75 5.73
C PHE A 92 -8.68 21.15 4.35
N CYS A 93 -9.15 19.93 4.07
CA CYS A 93 -8.71 19.21 2.87
C CYS A 93 -9.23 19.83 1.56
N SER A 94 -10.40 20.47 1.56
CA SER A 94 -11.02 21.02 0.36
C SER A 94 -11.98 22.17 0.67
N ASN A 95 -12.04 23.14 -0.23
CA ASN A 95 -13.05 24.20 -0.21
C ASN A 95 -14.37 23.79 -0.89
N THR A 96 -14.43 22.62 -1.49
CA THR A 96 -15.65 22.10 -2.15
C THR A 96 -16.23 20.97 -1.34
N ILE A 97 -17.45 21.18 -0.80
CA ILE A 97 -18.20 20.18 -0.03
C ILE A 97 -19.38 19.72 -0.90
N ASN A 98 -19.36 18.45 -1.29
CA ASN A 98 -20.35 17.89 -2.21
C ASN A 98 -21.61 17.38 -1.49
N GLN A 99 -21.45 16.76 -0.33
CA GLN A 99 -22.55 16.28 0.52
C GLN A 99 -22.12 16.16 1.97
N ILE A 100 -23.08 16.31 2.89
CA ILE A 100 -22.89 16.14 4.33
C ILE A 100 -23.99 15.21 4.85
N ILE A 101 -23.62 14.23 5.68
CA ILE A 101 -24.56 13.38 6.40
C ILE A 101 -24.16 13.26 7.87
N GLN A 102 -25.14 13.04 8.76
CA GLN A 102 -24.90 12.55 10.10
C GLN A 102 -25.20 11.05 10.14
N ASP A 103 -24.27 10.25 10.63
CA ASP A 103 -24.47 8.82 10.80
C ASP A 103 -25.22 8.50 12.12
N ARG A 104 -25.59 7.23 12.32
CA ARG A 104 -26.29 6.77 13.53
C ARG A 104 -25.46 6.90 14.80
N GLN A 105 -24.12 6.95 14.68
CA GLN A 105 -23.20 7.20 15.79
C GLN A 105 -23.00 8.69 16.07
N LYS A 106 -23.80 9.57 15.40
CA LYS A 106 -23.75 11.04 15.53
C LYS A 106 -22.46 11.69 14.99
N ARG A 107 -21.67 10.95 14.20
CA ARG A 107 -20.53 11.51 13.50
C ARG A 107 -21.01 12.27 12.26
N MET A 108 -20.32 13.36 11.91
CA MET A 108 -20.61 14.09 10.68
C MET A 108 -19.62 13.63 9.58
N TRP A 109 -20.16 13.20 8.47
CA TRP A 109 -19.38 12.77 7.31
C TRP A 109 -19.58 13.70 6.12
N MET A 110 -18.49 14.00 5.41
CA MET A 110 -18.50 14.93 4.29
C MET A 110 -17.76 14.36 3.10
N GLY A 111 -18.42 14.36 1.96
CA GLY A 111 -17.79 14.16 0.65
C GLY A 111 -17.27 15.48 0.13
N THR A 112 -15.98 15.55 -0.08
CA THR A 112 -15.33 16.75 -0.58
C THR A 112 -14.66 16.54 -1.93
N GLY A 113 -14.18 17.61 -2.55
CA GLY A 113 -13.41 17.52 -3.80
C GLY A 113 -12.06 16.81 -3.66
N GLU A 114 -11.49 16.72 -2.42
CA GLU A 114 -10.14 16.21 -2.18
C GLU A 114 -10.04 15.20 -1.03
N GLY A 115 -11.14 14.56 -0.65
CA GLY A 115 -11.15 13.50 0.36
C GLY A 115 -12.50 13.29 1.03
N LEU A 116 -12.57 12.23 1.85
CA LEU A 116 -13.65 11.98 2.77
C LEU A 116 -13.27 12.54 4.14
N VAL A 117 -14.14 13.35 4.73
CA VAL A 117 -13.92 13.97 6.04
C VAL A 117 -14.90 13.39 7.04
N CYS A 118 -14.41 13.09 8.24
CA CYS A 118 -15.21 12.65 9.38
C CYS A 118 -14.94 13.55 10.59
N PHE A 119 -15.99 14.09 11.18
CA PHE A 119 -15.97 14.67 12.51
C PHE A 119 -16.49 13.62 13.49
N PRO A 120 -15.62 12.97 14.29
CA PRO A 120 -16.02 11.88 15.20
C PRO A 120 -16.95 12.35 16.31
N SER A 121 -16.88 13.63 16.65
CA SER A 121 -17.73 14.29 17.64
C SER A 121 -18.09 15.69 17.15
N THR A 122 -19.36 16.02 17.28
CA THR A 122 -19.86 17.36 17.00
C THR A 122 -19.45 18.36 18.08
N ASP A 123 -19.02 17.92 19.27
CA ASP A 123 -18.62 18.80 20.39
C ASP A 123 -17.25 19.45 20.15
N ALA A 124 -16.27 18.65 19.82
CA ALA A 124 -14.89 19.10 19.74
C ALA A 124 -14.56 19.78 18.39
N LEU A 125 -15.43 19.65 17.37
CA LEU A 125 -15.21 20.14 16.01
C LEU A 125 -13.84 19.74 15.43
N THR A 126 -13.28 18.63 15.91
CA THR A 126 -12.05 18.03 15.35
C THR A 126 -12.42 17.03 14.26
N TYR A 127 -11.58 16.93 13.23
CA TYR A 127 -11.90 16.09 12.08
C TYR A 127 -10.71 15.22 11.68
N LYS A 128 -11.02 14.14 10.98
CA LYS A 128 -10.08 13.26 10.30
C LYS A 128 -10.38 13.30 8.80
N THR A 129 -9.34 13.41 8.00
CA THR A 129 -9.42 13.36 6.54
C THR A 129 -8.86 12.06 6.04
N TYR A 130 -9.58 11.42 5.12
CA TYR A 130 -9.13 10.23 4.40
C TYR A 130 -8.85 10.58 2.95
N GLN A 131 -7.70 10.13 2.46
CA GLN A 131 -7.20 10.39 1.10
C GLN A 131 -6.68 9.10 0.46
N ARG A 132 -6.02 9.19 -0.70
CA ARG A 132 -5.46 8.01 -1.40
C ARG A 132 -4.50 7.20 -0.54
N LYS A 133 -3.68 7.84 0.27
CA LYS A 133 -2.75 7.19 1.21
C LYS A 133 -3.45 6.31 2.25
N ASP A 134 -4.73 6.57 2.50
CA ASP A 134 -5.56 5.84 3.47
C ASP A 134 -6.40 4.74 2.79
N GLY A 135 -6.25 4.56 1.46
CA GLY A 135 -6.94 3.51 0.69
C GLY A 135 -8.08 3.97 -0.22
N LEU A 136 -8.29 5.30 -0.39
CA LEU A 136 -9.29 5.81 -1.34
C LEU A 136 -8.84 5.62 -2.79
N LEU A 137 -9.70 5.08 -3.64
CA LEU A 137 -9.47 4.97 -5.07
C LEU A 137 -9.43 6.33 -5.78
N ASN A 138 -10.30 7.25 -5.35
CA ASN A 138 -10.40 8.61 -5.85
C ASN A 138 -10.80 9.57 -4.72
N THR A 139 -10.23 10.77 -4.71
CA THR A 139 -10.45 11.76 -3.66
C THR A 139 -11.66 12.67 -3.88
N ASN A 140 -12.19 12.76 -5.10
CA ASN A 140 -13.41 13.52 -5.35
C ASN A 140 -14.65 12.70 -4.97
N ILE A 141 -15.15 12.88 -3.76
CA ILE A 141 -16.31 12.18 -3.22
C ILE A 141 -17.58 12.92 -3.63
N CYS A 142 -18.46 12.25 -4.37
CA CYS A 142 -19.65 12.88 -4.96
C CYS A 142 -20.88 12.76 -4.05
N ALA A 143 -21.18 11.55 -3.57
CA ALA A 143 -22.36 11.30 -2.74
C ALA A 143 -22.03 10.28 -1.65
N ILE A 144 -22.66 10.40 -0.48
CA ILE A 144 -22.40 9.59 0.71
C ILE A 144 -23.72 9.08 1.31
N THR A 145 -23.72 7.86 1.80
CA THR A 145 -24.81 7.28 2.59
C THR A 145 -24.28 6.26 3.61
N GLU A 146 -25.04 6.01 4.67
CA GLU A 146 -24.74 4.98 5.66
C GLU A 146 -25.60 3.74 5.41
N ASP A 147 -25.01 2.53 5.46
CA ASP A 147 -25.78 1.28 5.38
C ASP A 147 -26.36 0.86 6.74
N LYS A 148 -27.11 -0.27 6.76
CA LYS A 148 -27.73 -0.79 8.00
C LYS A 148 -26.71 -1.24 9.06
N LYS A 149 -25.48 -1.57 8.65
CA LYS A 149 -24.37 -2.00 9.53
C LYS A 149 -23.53 -0.84 10.06
N GLY A 150 -23.80 0.40 9.60
CA GLY A 150 -23.03 1.58 9.98
C GLY A 150 -21.78 1.80 9.14
N ASN A 151 -21.64 1.12 8.00
CA ASN A 151 -20.59 1.41 7.04
C ASN A 151 -20.96 2.62 6.19
N ILE A 152 -19.95 3.38 5.77
CA ILE A 152 -20.16 4.58 4.97
C ILE A 152 -19.86 4.28 3.50
N TRP A 153 -20.89 4.30 2.69
CA TRP A 153 -20.81 4.13 1.25
C TRP A 153 -20.76 5.48 0.55
N PHE A 154 -19.92 5.59 -0.44
CA PHE A 154 -19.78 6.84 -1.20
C PHE A 154 -19.38 6.58 -2.64
N SER A 155 -19.86 7.45 -3.52
CA SER A 155 -19.49 7.45 -4.93
C SER A 155 -18.37 8.46 -5.21
N ASN A 156 -17.59 8.19 -6.24
CA ASN A 156 -16.50 9.05 -6.70
C ASN A 156 -16.39 8.99 -8.25
N ASN A 157 -15.43 9.69 -8.83
CA ASN A 157 -15.26 9.74 -10.29
C ASN A 157 -14.78 8.43 -10.93
N LYS A 158 -14.41 7.41 -10.14
CA LYS A 158 -13.90 6.11 -10.62
C LYS A 158 -14.79 4.93 -10.24
N GLY A 159 -15.79 5.14 -9.38
CA GLY A 159 -16.64 4.07 -8.91
C GLY A 159 -17.31 4.36 -7.59
N ILE A 160 -17.55 3.31 -6.83
CA ILE A 160 -18.17 3.34 -5.50
C ILE A 160 -17.16 2.79 -4.50
N SER A 161 -17.14 3.37 -3.32
CA SER A 161 -16.29 2.90 -2.22
C SER A 161 -17.10 2.75 -0.94
N CYS A 162 -16.65 1.86 -0.07
CA CYS A 162 -17.20 1.64 1.26
C CYS A 162 -16.12 1.79 2.31
N TYR A 163 -16.33 2.62 3.31
CA TYR A 163 -15.54 2.64 4.52
C TYR A 163 -16.20 1.75 5.57
N VAL A 164 -15.52 0.66 5.93
CA VAL A 164 -15.98 -0.25 6.97
C VAL A 164 -15.52 0.27 8.31
N THR A 165 -16.47 0.76 9.10
CA THR A 165 -16.19 1.48 10.35
C THR A 165 -15.51 0.62 11.41
N ASP A 166 -15.91 -0.63 11.53
CA ASP A 166 -15.37 -1.57 12.52
C ASP A 166 -13.92 -1.99 12.21
N LYS A 167 -13.60 -2.10 10.91
CA LYS A 167 -12.28 -2.52 10.43
C LYS A 167 -11.36 -1.33 10.11
N ASN A 168 -11.90 -0.11 10.05
CA ASN A 168 -11.18 1.10 9.64
C ASN A 168 -10.45 0.93 8.29
N CYS A 169 -11.11 0.31 7.31
CA CYS A 169 -10.57 0.04 5.98
C CYS A 169 -11.56 0.42 4.87
N PHE A 170 -11.03 0.60 3.65
CA PHE A 170 -11.81 0.92 2.47
C PHE A 170 -11.91 -0.28 1.54
N TYR A 171 -13.10 -0.48 0.98
CA TYR A 171 -13.34 -1.34 -0.18
C TYR A 171 -13.76 -0.46 -1.36
N ASN A 172 -13.19 -0.73 -2.53
CA ASN A 172 -13.45 0.06 -3.73
C ASN A 172 -13.97 -0.85 -4.83
N TYR A 173 -15.02 -0.40 -5.50
CA TYR A 173 -15.71 -1.09 -6.58
C TYR A 173 -15.66 -0.22 -7.83
N GLY A 174 -15.13 -0.76 -8.91
CA GLY A 174 -14.94 -0.07 -10.17
C GLY A 174 -15.66 -0.74 -11.33
N HIS A 175 -15.22 -0.44 -12.54
CA HIS A 175 -15.80 -1.01 -13.75
C HIS A 175 -15.68 -2.55 -13.83
N SER A 176 -14.65 -3.12 -13.23
CA SER A 176 -14.49 -4.58 -13.11
C SER A 176 -15.54 -5.25 -12.22
N ASP A 177 -16.23 -4.48 -11.40
CA ASP A 177 -17.26 -4.95 -10.45
C ASP A 177 -18.66 -4.53 -10.90
N ASP A 178 -18.88 -4.40 -12.20
CA ASP A 178 -20.14 -3.98 -12.85
C ASP A 178 -20.62 -2.57 -12.44
N VAL A 179 -19.74 -1.74 -11.86
CA VAL A 179 -20.07 -0.34 -11.60
C VAL A 179 -20.02 0.45 -12.90
N PRO A 180 -21.07 1.23 -13.23
CA PRO A 180 -21.11 2.03 -14.45
C PRO A 180 -19.87 2.92 -14.60
N ALA A 181 -19.27 2.90 -15.78
CA ALA A 181 -18.18 3.82 -16.11
C ALA A 181 -18.69 5.27 -16.14
N GLY A 182 -17.85 6.21 -15.68
CA GLY A 182 -18.14 7.65 -15.70
C GLY A 182 -18.28 8.27 -14.32
N SER A 183 -18.54 9.56 -14.31
CA SER A 183 -18.64 10.33 -13.06
C SER A 183 -20.00 10.17 -12.40
N PHE A 184 -20.00 10.04 -11.10
CA PHE A 184 -21.20 10.10 -10.29
C PHE A 184 -21.61 11.54 -10.00
N SER A 185 -22.91 11.78 -9.84
CA SER A 185 -23.45 13.11 -9.56
C SER A 185 -23.37 13.45 -8.08
N SER A 186 -23.05 14.70 -7.76
CA SER A 186 -22.93 15.16 -6.38
C SER A 186 -24.29 15.11 -5.66
N GLY A 187 -24.31 14.57 -4.45
CA GLY A 187 -25.50 14.44 -3.63
C GLY A 187 -26.54 13.43 -4.16
N CYS A 188 -26.23 12.70 -5.23
CA CYS A 188 -27.18 11.81 -5.89
C CYS A 188 -27.10 10.38 -5.32
N VAL A 189 -27.65 10.20 -4.14
CA VAL A 189 -27.77 8.90 -3.45
C VAL A 189 -29.09 8.77 -2.73
N THR A 190 -29.63 7.58 -2.72
CA THR A 190 -30.80 7.23 -1.90
C THR A 190 -30.74 5.77 -1.48
N GLN A 191 -31.47 5.43 -0.42
CA GLN A 191 -31.60 4.08 0.08
C GLN A 191 -33.08 3.75 0.21
N ASN A 192 -33.46 2.56 -0.23
CA ASN A 192 -34.83 2.10 -0.07
C ASN A 192 -35.06 1.46 1.33
N LYS A 193 -36.31 1.15 1.66
CA LYS A 193 -36.69 0.53 2.95
C LYS A 193 -36.03 -0.84 3.17
N ASN A 194 -35.68 -1.55 2.10
CA ASN A 194 -35.02 -2.85 2.19
C ASN A 194 -33.50 -2.73 2.44
N GLY A 195 -32.95 -1.54 2.23
CA GLY A 195 -31.51 -1.29 2.43
C GLY A 195 -30.70 -1.26 1.14
N LEU A 196 -31.34 -1.43 -0.04
CA LEU A 196 -30.65 -1.26 -1.31
C LEU A 196 -30.23 0.19 -1.49
N ILE A 197 -28.97 0.38 -1.90
CA ILE A 197 -28.39 1.69 -2.15
C ILE A 197 -28.42 2.00 -3.66
N TYR A 198 -28.77 3.22 -3.99
CA TYR A 198 -28.84 3.74 -5.36
C TYR A 198 -27.94 4.95 -5.49
N PHE A 199 -26.93 4.90 -6.36
CA PHE A 199 -26.11 6.05 -6.73
C PHE A 199 -26.39 6.49 -8.16
N GLY A 200 -26.64 7.78 -8.36
CA GLY A 200 -26.84 8.36 -9.69
C GLY A 200 -25.52 8.75 -10.34
N SER A 201 -25.36 8.35 -11.60
CA SER A 201 -24.22 8.72 -12.45
C SER A 201 -24.69 9.34 -13.76
N ILE A 202 -23.78 9.90 -14.54
CA ILE A 202 -24.07 10.46 -15.88
C ILE A 202 -24.55 9.36 -16.87
N ASN A 203 -24.24 8.10 -16.61
CA ASN A 203 -24.55 6.95 -17.46
C ASN A 203 -25.68 6.08 -16.90
N GLY A 204 -26.40 6.54 -15.88
CA GLY A 204 -27.52 5.82 -15.28
C GLY A 204 -27.43 5.70 -13.77
N VAL A 205 -28.10 4.70 -13.21
CA VAL A 205 -28.19 4.47 -11.77
C VAL A 205 -27.54 3.14 -11.44
N CYS A 206 -26.62 3.16 -10.49
CA CYS A 206 -26.04 1.95 -9.88
C CYS A 206 -26.88 1.59 -8.65
N CYS A 207 -27.40 0.34 -8.62
CA CYS A 207 -28.18 -0.19 -7.50
C CYS A 207 -27.54 -1.49 -7.01
N PHE A 208 -27.34 -1.62 -5.70
CA PHE A 208 -26.77 -2.84 -5.11
C PHE A 208 -27.24 -3.05 -3.68
N ASP A 209 -27.06 -4.30 -3.22
CA ASP A 209 -27.28 -4.69 -1.83
C ASP A 209 -25.95 -4.67 -1.07
N PRO A 210 -25.75 -3.76 -0.08
CA PRO A 210 -24.52 -3.69 0.69
C PRO A 210 -24.16 -4.99 1.41
N ASP A 211 -25.19 -5.77 1.83
CA ASP A 211 -24.96 -7.01 2.58
C ASP A 211 -24.38 -8.12 1.69
N ILE A 212 -24.81 -8.21 0.44
CA ILE A 212 -24.29 -9.17 -0.54
C ILE A 212 -22.88 -8.75 -0.98
N THR A 213 -22.72 -7.47 -1.32
CA THR A 213 -21.45 -6.92 -1.85
C THR A 213 -20.28 -7.07 -0.89
N MET A 214 -20.55 -7.03 0.42
CA MET A 214 -19.51 -7.12 1.45
C MET A 214 -19.13 -8.55 1.87
N ASN A 215 -19.94 -9.57 1.51
CA ASN A 215 -19.71 -10.93 1.99
C ASN A 215 -18.57 -11.70 1.28
N ASP A 216 -18.06 -11.19 0.16
CA ASP A 216 -17.12 -11.92 -0.72
C ASP A 216 -15.62 -11.61 -0.47
N GLN A 217 -15.27 -10.87 0.57
CA GLN A 217 -13.89 -10.42 0.70
C GLN A 217 -13.10 -11.16 1.79
N ALA A 218 -12.70 -12.39 1.48
CA ALA A 218 -11.59 -13.04 2.18
C ALA A 218 -10.26 -12.31 1.90
N ASN A 219 -9.30 -12.39 2.84
CA ASN A 219 -7.96 -11.87 2.60
C ASN A 219 -7.40 -12.43 1.29
N PRO A 220 -6.89 -11.58 0.39
CA PRO A 220 -6.39 -12.04 -0.88
C PRO A 220 -5.12 -12.87 -0.68
N SER A 221 -5.00 -13.98 -1.41
CA SER A 221 -3.74 -14.73 -1.47
C SER A 221 -2.79 -14.05 -2.44
N ALA A 222 -1.55 -13.80 -2.00
CA ALA A 222 -0.50 -13.32 -2.89
C ALA A 222 -0.10 -14.43 -3.89
N ILE A 223 0.12 -14.06 -5.13
CA ILE A 223 0.61 -14.96 -6.19
C ILE A 223 1.91 -14.36 -6.72
N ILE A 224 2.94 -15.19 -6.82
CA ILE A 224 4.18 -14.80 -7.51
C ILE A 224 3.92 -14.93 -9.00
N THR A 225 3.92 -13.80 -9.70
CA THR A 225 3.57 -13.74 -11.12
C THR A 225 4.78 -13.89 -12.02
N GLU A 226 5.95 -13.43 -11.58
CA GLU A 226 7.14 -13.39 -12.38
C GLU A 226 8.39 -13.51 -11.52
N MET A 227 9.38 -14.26 -12.02
CA MET A 227 10.74 -14.25 -11.50
C MET A 227 11.69 -13.82 -12.61
N LYS A 228 12.41 -12.72 -12.38
CA LYS A 228 13.39 -12.16 -13.31
C LYS A 228 14.79 -12.35 -12.77
N VAL A 229 15.65 -13.05 -13.52
CA VAL A 229 17.05 -13.24 -13.14
C VAL A 229 17.86 -12.04 -13.63
N LEU A 230 18.54 -11.35 -12.70
CA LEU A 230 19.41 -10.21 -12.97
C LEU A 230 20.84 -10.73 -13.12
N GLY A 231 21.37 -10.77 -14.34
CA GLY A 231 22.75 -11.21 -14.56
C GLY A 231 23.25 -10.91 -15.97
N ARG A 232 24.58 -10.79 -16.14
CA ARG A 232 25.22 -10.73 -17.44
C ARG A 232 25.04 -12.10 -18.13
N LEU A 233 24.05 -12.23 -18.96
CA LEU A 233 23.99 -13.33 -19.91
C LEU A 233 24.86 -12.98 -21.10
N SER A 234 25.73 -13.94 -21.48
CA SER A 234 26.65 -13.84 -22.61
C SER A 234 25.93 -13.85 -23.99
N ASN A 235 24.60 -13.86 -24.02
CA ASN A 235 23.80 -13.83 -25.24
C ASN A 235 22.64 -12.85 -25.09
N PRO A 236 22.58 -11.77 -25.89
CA PRO A 236 21.52 -10.74 -25.80
C PRO A 236 20.14 -11.22 -26.25
N GLU A 237 19.99 -12.38 -26.86
CA GLU A 237 18.71 -12.90 -27.35
C GLU A 237 17.89 -13.70 -26.31
N ASN A 238 18.46 -14.03 -25.13
CA ASN A 238 17.77 -14.80 -24.08
C ASN A 238 17.88 -14.10 -22.70
N ASN A 239 17.52 -12.83 -22.65
CA ASN A 239 17.80 -11.99 -21.48
C ASN A 239 16.81 -12.11 -20.33
N ASP A 240 15.68 -12.80 -20.47
CA ASP A 240 14.69 -12.92 -19.41
C ASP A 240 14.29 -14.39 -19.26
N LEU A 241 14.85 -15.07 -18.27
CA LEU A 241 14.31 -16.35 -17.82
C LEU A 241 13.03 -16.06 -17.06
N PHE A 242 11.90 -16.00 -17.77
CA PHE A 242 10.58 -15.92 -17.17
C PHE A 242 10.22 -17.31 -16.64
N ILE A 243 10.34 -17.50 -15.34
CA ILE A 243 9.87 -18.70 -14.67
C ILE A 243 8.44 -18.42 -14.23
N ASN A 244 7.49 -19.09 -14.88
CA ASN A 244 6.10 -19.10 -14.44
C ASN A 244 6.04 -19.94 -13.16
N VAL A 245 5.96 -19.30 -12.01
CA VAL A 245 6.04 -19.99 -10.71
C VAL A 245 4.64 -20.37 -10.28
N SER A 246 4.31 -21.64 -10.48
CA SER A 246 3.10 -22.23 -9.89
C SER A 246 3.31 -22.49 -8.39
N LYS A 247 2.22 -22.47 -7.61
CA LYS A 247 2.24 -22.66 -6.16
C LYS A 247 2.96 -23.96 -5.79
N GLY A 248 4.08 -23.85 -5.06
CA GLY A 248 4.84 -25.01 -4.55
C GLY A 248 6.01 -25.51 -5.40
N GLU A 249 6.38 -24.82 -6.49
CA GLU A 249 7.54 -25.17 -7.31
C GLU A 249 8.86 -24.77 -6.65
N GLN A 250 9.88 -25.62 -6.85
CA GLN A 250 11.26 -25.32 -6.48
C GLN A 250 11.98 -24.73 -7.68
N VAL A 251 12.60 -23.57 -7.52
CA VAL A 251 13.44 -22.93 -8.53
C VAL A 251 14.90 -23.20 -8.23
N GLU A 252 15.64 -23.73 -9.22
CA GLU A 252 17.07 -23.93 -9.11
C GLU A 252 17.83 -22.89 -9.95
N LEU A 253 18.74 -22.16 -9.28
CA LEU A 253 19.60 -21.13 -9.87
C LEU A 253 21.06 -21.56 -9.80
N THR A 254 21.83 -21.16 -10.80
CA THR A 254 23.29 -21.31 -10.78
C THR A 254 23.92 -20.20 -9.92
N HIS A 255 25.18 -20.37 -9.54
CA HIS A 255 25.94 -19.35 -8.80
C HIS A 255 26.05 -18.01 -9.54
N ALA A 256 25.96 -18.00 -10.88
CA ALA A 256 25.99 -16.80 -11.69
C ALA A 256 24.62 -16.07 -11.71
N GLN A 257 23.54 -16.75 -11.33
CA GLN A 257 22.17 -16.27 -11.27
C GLN A 257 21.75 -15.90 -9.84
N ASN A 258 22.69 -15.46 -9.02
CA ASN A 258 22.50 -15.16 -7.60
C ASN A 258 21.84 -13.80 -7.32
N SER A 259 21.40 -13.11 -8.36
CA SER A 259 20.68 -11.86 -8.28
C SER A 259 19.39 -11.99 -9.09
N PHE A 260 18.24 -11.79 -8.42
CA PHE A 260 16.93 -11.99 -9.05
C PHE A 260 15.89 -11.04 -8.46
N GLY A 261 14.85 -10.75 -9.25
CA GLY A 261 13.67 -10.03 -8.84
C GLY A 261 12.45 -10.95 -8.84
N LEU A 262 11.54 -10.75 -7.90
CA LEU A 262 10.25 -11.41 -7.81
C LEU A 262 9.16 -10.36 -7.92
N THR A 263 8.20 -10.57 -8.82
CA THR A 263 6.99 -9.77 -8.95
C THR A 263 5.81 -10.59 -8.48
N PHE A 264 4.91 -9.98 -7.75
CA PHE A 264 3.76 -10.64 -7.18
C PHE A 264 2.52 -9.76 -7.26
N ASN A 265 1.37 -10.39 -7.22
CA ASN A 265 0.08 -9.71 -7.28
C ASN A 265 -0.97 -10.54 -6.54
N VAL A 266 -2.20 -10.04 -6.48
CA VAL A 266 -3.37 -10.79 -6.03
C VAL A 266 -4.27 -11.11 -7.21
N GLN A 267 -5.08 -12.19 -7.11
CA GLN A 267 -5.96 -12.59 -8.22
C GLN A 267 -7.06 -11.57 -8.52
N ASN A 268 -7.46 -10.81 -7.51
CA ASN A 268 -8.52 -9.83 -7.68
C ASN A 268 -7.94 -8.46 -8.08
N TYR A 269 -8.09 -8.09 -9.34
CA TYR A 269 -7.59 -6.83 -9.90
C TYR A 269 -8.25 -5.58 -9.28
N SER A 270 -9.45 -5.69 -8.72
CA SER A 270 -10.13 -4.59 -8.02
C SER A 270 -9.39 -4.18 -6.74
N LEU A 271 -8.60 -5.07 -6.17
CA LEU A 271 -7.89 -4.86 -4.91
C LEU A 271 -6.46 -4.35 -5.08
N VAL A 272 -5.92 -4.28 -6.30
CA VAL A 272 -4.49 -3.99 -6.57
C VAL A 272 -3.98 -2.73 -5.86
N ASN A 273 -4.80 -1.70 -5.75
CA ASN A 273 -4.41 -0.43 -5.09
C ASN A 273 -4.69 -0.40 -3.57
N GLN A 274 -5.22 -1.49 -3.02
CA GLN A 274 -5.64 -1.57 -1.61
C GLN A 274 -4.88 -2.64 -0.83
N VAL A 275 -4.00 -3.37 -1.52
CA VAL A 275 -3.28 -4.51 -0.95
C VAL A 275 -1.89 -4.07 -0.52
N GLU A 276 -1.56 -4.39 0.72
CA GLU A 276 -0.22 -4.30 1.26
C GLU A 276 0.44 -5.68 1.24
N TYR A 277 1.73 -5.70 0.94
CA TYR A 277 2.52 -6.92 0.92
C TYR A 277 3.63 -6.87 1.95
N VAL A 278 3.88 -8.02 2.59
CA VAL A 278 5.10 -8.25 3.36
C VAL A 278 5.76 -9.54 2.87
N TYR A 279 7.08 -9.51 2.81
CA TYR A 279 7.87 -10.67 2.41
C TYR A 279 8.97 -10.99 3.42
N MET A 280 9.46 -12.23 3.35
CA MET A 280 10.60 -12.72 4.10
C MET A 280 11.37 -13.71 3.23
N LEU A 281 12.70 -13.62 3.21
CA LEU A 281 13.57 -14.64 2.63
C LEU A 281 14.21 -15.43 3.78
N LYS A 282 13.55 -16.49 4.18
CA LYS A 282 13.97 -17.37 5.26
C LYS A 282 15.31 -18.02 4.93
N GLU A 283 16.13 -18.31 5.94
CA GLU A 283 17.54 -18.74 5.85
C GLU A 283 18.54 -17.65 5.43
N LEU A 284 18.08 -16.48 4.95
CA LEU A 284 18.93 -15.30 4.81
C LEU A 284 18.64 -14.31 5.94
N GLU A 285 17.37 -13.93 6.11
CA GLU A 285 16.90 -13.04 7.17
C GLU A 285 15.50 -13.49 7.62
N ASN A 286 15.32 -13.68 8.93
CA ASN A 286 14.05 -14.15 9.52
C ASN A 286 13.17 -12.96 9.98
N SER A 287 13.09 -11.91 9.19
CA SER A 287 12.28 -10.72 9.45
C SER A 287 11.33 -10.45 8.30
N TRP A 288 10.13 -9.93 8.63
CA TRP A 288 9.18 -9.48 7.62
C TRP A 288 9.48 -8.05 7.18
N TYR A 289 9.53 -7.84 5.87
CA TYR A 289 9.76 -6.54 5.24
C TYR A 289 8.54 -6.11 4.45
N THR A 290 8.17 -4.84 4.56
CA THR A 290 7.07 -4.26 3.79
C THR A 290 7.54 -3.96 2.36
N VAL A 291 6.69 -4.23 1.39
CA VAL A 291 6.94 -3.90 -0.01
C VAL A 291 6.52 -2.46 -0.27
N ASN A 292 7.38 -1.70 -0.94
CA ASN A 292 7.06 -0.37 -1.43
C ASN A 292 6.28 -0.44 -2.78
N GLU A 293 5.94 0.67 -3.37
CA GLU A 293 4.96 0.93 -4.45
C GLU A 293 4.94 -0.01 -5.69
N ASN A 294 5.91 -0.91 -5.90
CA ASN A 294 6.05 -1.63 -7.18
C ASN A 294 5.74 -3.14 -7.16
N ASN A 295 5.02 -3.66 -6.18
CA ASN A 295 4.68 -5.09 -6.08
C ASN A 295 5.82 -6.05 -6.51
N SER A 296 7.06 -5.64 -6.27
CA SER A 296 8.26 -6.40 -6.63
C SER A 296 9.36 -6.21 -5.61
N VAL A 297 10.18 -7.25 -5.46
CA VAL A 297 11.36 -7.24 -4.59
C VAL A 297 12.57 -7.74 -5.37
N THR A 298 13.71 -7.12 -5.17
CA THR A 298 14.95 -7.50 -5.83
C THR A 298 16.00 -7.92 -4.81
N PHE A 299 16.52 -9.11 -5.00
CA PHE A 299 17.63 -9.67 -4.23
C PHE A 299 18.91 -9.62 -5.05
N ARG A 300 20.02 -9.24 -4.41
CA ARG A 300 21.33 -9.13 -5.09
C ARG A 300 22.41 -9.87 -4.31
N ASN A 301 23.23 -10.61 -5.04
CA ASN A 301 24.40 -11.32 -4.49
C ASN A 301 24.06 -12.29 -3.36
N ILE A 302 22.99 -13.07 -3.53
CA ILE A 302 22.60 -14.06 -2.53
C ILE A 302 23.62 -15.22 -2.51
N PRO A 303 24.14 -15.62 -1.35
CA PRO A 303 25.05 -16.75 -1.23
C PRO A 303 24.46 -18.07 -1.72
N PRO A 304 25.27 -19.05 -2.16
CA PRO A 304 24.78 -20.39 -2.44
C PRO A 304 24.09 -21.02 -1.23
N GLY A 305 22.88 -21.55 -1.42
CA GLY A 305 22.09 -22.11 -0.33
C GLY A 305 20.69 -22.51 -0.79
N LYS A 306 19.88 -22.95 0.19
CA LYS A 306 18.45 -23.21 -0.01
C LYS A 306 17.68 -22.17 0.81
N TYR A 307 16.81 -21.43 0.13
CA TYR A 307 16.03 -20.33 0.69
C TYR A 307 14.54 -20.59 0.49
N GLU A 308 13.73 -20.13 1.42
CA GLU A 308 12.28 -20.12 1.30
C GLU A 308 11.79 -18.67 1.28
N PHE A 309 11.32 -18.22 0.10
CA PHE A 309 10.68 -16.91 -0.03
C PHE A 309 9.24 -17.04 0.40
N LEU A 310 8.84 -16.23 1.37
CA LEU A 310 7.49 -16.15 1.92
C LEU A 310 6.90 -14.78 1.61
N ILE A 311 5.64 -14.75 1.18
CA ILE A 311 4.91 -13.52 0.93
C ILE A 311 3.50 -13.61 1.48
N LYS A 312 3.05 -12.52 2.09
CA LYS A 312 1.67 -12.34 2.56
C LYS A 312 1.09 -11.08 1.93
N ALA A 313 -0.20 -11.12 1.63
CA ALA A 313 -0.97 -9.98 1.17
C ALA A 313 -2.12 -9.71 2.13
N ARG A 314 -2.39 -8.45 2.45
CA ARG A 314 -3.59 -8.03 3.18
C ARG A 314 -4.24 -6.82 2.52
N ILE A 315 -5.53 -6.66 2.71
CA ILE A 315 -6.20 -5.39 2.43
C ILE A 315 -5.77 -4.37 3.48
N HIS A 316 -5.56 -3.13 3.07
CA HIS A 316 -5.10 -2.04 3.94
C HIS A 316 -5.86 -2.01 5.28
N ASN A 317 -5.12 -1.94 6.40
CA ASN A 317 -5.63 -1.97 7.78
C ASN A 317 -6.34 -3.26 8.24
N GLN A 318 -6.31 -4.36 7.49
CA GLN A 318 -6.74 -5.67 8.00
C GLN A 318 -5.60 -6.41 8.71
N GLU A 319 -5.94 -7.45 9.46
CA GLU A 319 -4.95 -8.34 10.06
C GLU A 319 -4.22 -9.17 8.99
N TRP A 320 -2.94 -9.45 9.21
CA TRP A 320 -2.18 -10.29 8.31
C TRP A 320 -2.71 -11.73 8.32
N PRO A 321 -2.88 -12.38 7.15
CA PRO A 321 -3.28 -13.77 7.10
C PRO A 321 -2.23 -14.65 7.79
N GLU A 322 -2.67 -15.74 8.42
CA GLU A 322 -1.75 -16.71 9.03
C GLU A 322 -0.92 -17.42 7.96
N GLU A 323 -1.56 -17.80 6.86
CA GLU A 323 -0.92 -18.48 5.74
C GLU A 323 -0.12 -17.51 4.86
N ALA A 324 1.09 -17.94 4.47
CA ALA A 324 1.93 -17.25 3.50
C ALA A 324 2.05 -18.07 2.22
N THR A 325 2.12 -17.41 1.08
CA THR A 325 2.54 -18.08 -0.16
C THR A 325 4.05 -18.28 -0.11
N SER A 326 4.52 -19.50 -0.39
CA SER A 326 5.93 -19.87 -0.33
C SER A 326 6.48 -20.27 -1.70
N LEU A 327 7.76 -19.95 -1.92
CA LEU A 327 8.55 -20.37 -3.06
C LEU A 327 9.92 -20.83 -2.58
N THR A 328 10.30 -22.07 -2.92
CA THR A 328 11.63 -22.59 -2.60
C THR A 328 12.63 -22.20 -3.68
N ILE A 329 13.72 -21.52 -3.31
CA ILE A 329 14.79 -21.09 -4.20
C ILE A 329 16.08 -21.77 -3.78
N ARG A 330 16.73 -22.50 -4.68
CA ARG A 330 18.02 -23.16 -4.48
C ARG A 330 19.08 -22.54 -5.36
N ILE A 331 20.12 -21.98 -4.76
CA ILE A 331 21.28 -21.44 -5.48
C ILE A 331 22.44 -22.42 -5.34
N ASN A 332 22.84 -23.01 -6.46
CA ASN A 332 23.91 -24.00 -6.50
C ASN A 332 25.29 -23.34 -6.33
N PRO A 333 26.21 -23.92 -5.53
CA PRO A 333 27.56 -23.39 -5.36
C PRO A 333 28.37 -23.51 -6.66
N PRO A 334 29.34 -22.62 -6.88
CA PRO A 334 30.28 -22.76 -7.99
C PRO A 334 31.13 -24.02 -7.84
N LEU A 335 31.64 -24.56 -8.97
CA LEU A 335 32.38 -25.82 -9.01
C LEU A 335 33.56 -25.87 -8.03
N TRP A 336 34.24 -24.74 -7.83
CA TRP A 336 35.41 -24.64 -6.91
C TRP A 336 35.04 -24.60 -5.41
N LEU A 337 33.78 -24.41 -5.04
CA LEU A 337 33.28 -24.44 -3.65
C LEU A 337 32.63 -25.76 -3.29
N THR A 338 32.53 -26.71 -4.22
CA THR A 338 31.97 -28.05 -3.99
C THR A 338 32.84 -28.86 -3.03
N TRP A 339 32.28 -29.86 -2.32
CA TRP A 339 32.98 -30.65 -1.32
C TRP A 339 34.21 -31.38 -1.88
N TRP A 340 34.12 -31.88 -3.11
CA TRP A 340 35.24 -32.58 -3.78
C TRP A 340 36.34 -31.61 -4.22
N ALA A 341 36.02 -30.34 -4.61
CA ALA A 341 37.02 -29.33 -4.90
C ALA A 341 37.82 -28.98 -3.63
N LYS A 342 37.16 -28.88 -2.47
CA LYS A 342 37.83 -28.70 -1.17
C LYS A 342 38.77 -29.85 -0.84
N LEU A 343 38.38 -31.08 -1.16
CA LEU A 343 39.24 -32.25 -0.99
C LEU A 343 40.49 -32.20 -1.89
N ILE A 344 40.35 -31.75 -3.13
CA ILE A 344 41.50 -31.51 -4.03
C ILE A 344 42.43 -30.44 -3.45
N TYR A 345 41.92 -29.35 -2.89
CA TYR A 345 42.76 -28.30 -2.27
C TYR A 345 43.51 -28.83 -1.06
N VAL A 346 42.93 -29.68 -0.23
CA VAL A 346 43.64 -30.35 0.89
C VAL A 346 44.75 -31.26 0.37
N LEU A 347 44.52 -32.05 -0.68
CA LEU A 347 45.55 -32.92 -1.29
C LEU A 347 46.68 -32.11 -1.88
N ILE A 348 46.37 -31.01 -2.60
CA ILE A 348 47.43 -30.14 -3.15
C ILE A 348 48.23 -29.49 -2.05
N SER A 349 47.60 -28.96 -0.99
CA SER A 349 48.28 -28.36 0.14
C SER A 349 49.18 -29.39 0.88
N ALA A 350 48.70 -30.61 1.11
CA ALA A 350 49.48 -31.68 1.70
C ALA A 350 50.72 -32.06 0.82
N GLY A 351 50.52 -32.08 -0.52
CA GLY A 351 51.59 -32.31 -1.49
C GLY A 351 52.69 -31.22 -1.45
N ILE A 352 52.28 -29.94 -1.34
CA ILE A 352 53.19 -28.82 -1.22
C ILE A 352 54.02 -28.93 0.10
N VAL A 353 53.35 -29.22 1.22
CA VAL A 353 54.02 -29.41 2.52
C VAL A 353 54.99 -30.59 2.44
N TYR A 354 54.60 -31.70 1.82
CA TYR A 354 55.54 -32.84 1.61
C TYR A 354 56.77 -32.44 0.79
N LEU A 355 56.60 -31.72 -0.31
CA LEU A 355 57.71 -31.25 -1.11
C LEU A 355 58.66 -30.32 -0.35
N ILE A 356 58.11 -29.40 0.45
CA ILE A 356 58.92 -28.51 1.30
C ILE A 356 59.71 -29.32 2.33
N LEU A 357 59.07 -30.27 3.01
CA LEU A 357 59.73 -31.13 3.98
C LEU A 357 60.83 -32.01 3.32
N HIS A 358 60.54 -32.54 2.14
CA HIS A 358 61.52 -33.31 1.36
C HIS A 358 62.71 -32.48 0.94
N ALA A 359 62.47 -31.27 0.42
CA ALA A 359 63.53 -30.33 0.07
C ALA A 359 64.39 -29.91 1.28
N TYR A 360 63.74 -29.68 2.43
CA TYR A 360 64.42 -29.35 3.67
C TYR A 360 65.26 -30.51 4.18
N LYS A 361 64.75 -31.75 4.14
CA LYS A 361 65.54 -32.96 4.47
C LYS A 361 66.74 -33.10 3.58
N LYS A 362 66.57 -32.96 2.24
CA LYS A 362 67.67 -33.02 1.30
C LYS A 362 68.76 -31.96 1.55
N LYS A 363 68.36 -30.75 1.96
CA LYS A 363 69.30 -29.71 2.33
C LYS A 363 70.09 -30.08 3.61
N LEU A 364 69.43 -30.62 4.63
CA LEU A 364 70.08 -31.11 5.85
C LEU A 364 71.07 -32.27 5.57
N ASP A 365 70.66 -33.21 4.69
CA ASP A 365 71.56 -34.32 4.30
C ASP A 365 72.79 -33.80 3.51
N LEU A 366 72.63 -32.78 2.68
CA LEU A 366 73.76 -32.14 1.97
C LEU A 366 74.69 -31.36 2.96
N GLU A 367 74.14 -30.61 3.91
CA GLU A 367 74.89 -29.93 4.93
C GLU A 367 75.68 -30.91 5.85
N SER A 368 75.06 -32.05 6.16
CA SER A 368 75.76 -33.12 6.94
C SER A 368 76.92 -33.79 6.15
N LEU A 369 76.73 -34.04 4.83
CA LEU A 369 77.80 -34.51 3.97
C LEU A 369 78.92 -33.51 3.83
N TYR A 370 78.62 -32.22 3.68
CA TYR A 370 79.61 -31.16 3.58
C TYR A 370 80.46 -31.00 4.90
N THR A 371 79.80 -31.14 6.03
CA THR A 371 80.48 -31.11 7.36
C THR A 371 81.34 -32.31 7.57
N LEU A 372 80.91 -33.53 7.07
CA LEU A 372 81.73 -34.74 7.13
C LEU A 372 82.96 -34.68 6.21
N GLU A 373 82.79 -34.17 4.98
CA GLU A 373 83.86 -33.97 4.04
C GLU A 373 84.91 -32.97 4.56
N LYS A 374 84.48 -31.87 5.19
CA LYS A 374 85.33 -30.92 5.83
C LYS A 374 86.17 -31.50 6.99
N LYS A 375 85.51 -32.31 7.86
CA LYS A 375 86.20 -33.03 8.96
C LYS A 375 87.18 -34.04 8.42
N ASN A 376 86.90 -34.79 7.37
CA ASN A 376 87.81 -35.72 6.74
C ASN A 376 89.08 -34.97 6.18
N HIS A 377 88.80 -33.83 5.54
CA HIS A 377 89.92 -33.02 4.97
C HIS A 377 90.80 -32.39 6.08
N GLU A 378 90.21 -31.95 7.19
CA GLU A 378 90.97 -31.47 8.35
C GLU A 378 91.78 -32.61 9.02
N GLN A 379 91.28 -33.82 9.12
CA GLN A 379 92.01 -34.99 9.58
C GLN A 379 93.15 -35.39 8.64
N GLU A 380 92.96 -35.36 7.34
CA GLU A 380 94.01 -35.62 6.34
C GLU A 380 95.13 -34.53 6.44
N GLN A 381 94.77 -33.30 6.65
CA GLN A 381 95.74 -32.22 6.85
C GLN A 381 96.54 -32.39 8.14
N GLU A 382 95.93 -32.77 9.26
CA GLU A 382 96.58 -33.09 10.50
C GLU A 382 97.57 -34.28 10.36
N LEU A 383 97.09 -35.38 9.71
CA LEU A 383 97.97 -36.54 9.44
C LEU A 383 99.14 -36.22 8.53
N ASN A 384 98.98 -35.38 7.54
CA ASN A 384 100.06 -34.94 6.68
C ASN A 384 101.08 -34.00 7.38
N GLN A 385 100.58 -33.17 8.34
CA GLN A 385 101.46 -32.36 9.20
C GLN A 385 102.21 -33.23 10.19
N GLU A 386 101.59 -34.28 10.72
CA GLU A 386 102.33 -35.25 11.56
C GLU A 386 103.44 -36.01 10.77
N ARG A 387 103.14 -36.40 9.52
CA ARG A 387 104.11 -37.09 8.64
C ARG A 387 105.26 -36.19 8.24
N LEU A 388 105.12 -34.90 8.25
CA LEU A 388 106.16 -33.93 7.96
C LEU A 388 107.07 -33.60 9.19
N ARG A 389 106.65 -34.05 10.37
CA ARG A 389 107.38 -33.86 11.61
C ARG A 389 108.32 -35.03 12.00
N PHE A 390 108.32 -36.12 11.20
CA PHE A 390 109.24 -37.20 11.28
C PHE A 390 110.10 -37.20 10.01
#